data_604e14fb50ce68e939dd8688d80018a6
#
_entry.id   604e14fb50ce68e939dd8688d80018a6
#
_cell.length_a   1.000
_cell.length_b   1.000
_cell.length_c   1.000
_cell.angle_alpha   90.00
_cell.angle_beta   90.00
_cell.angle_gamma   90.00
#
_symmetry.space_group_name_H-M   'P 1'
#
loop_
_entity.id
_entity.type
_entity.pdbx_description
1 polymer ?
#
loop_
_entity_poly.entity_id
_entity_poly.type
_entity_poly.pdbx_seq_one_letter_code
_entity_poly.pdbx_strand_id
1 'polypeptide(L)'
;YVYPGGITATTKSNLNVIIRYVTLFVAVFWVMGLIVLLAVFSSAMNERKREFAAYRILGANRSTLVGIIVKESAMIGALGGVIGIAVASLAIFPFSTLIGRQLQLPYLQTNMWNVLALIAVSFVFAVLTGLLASVTTAVKLSAPETYLTLREGE
;
A
#
# COMPACT_ATOMS: atom_id res chain seq x y z
N TYR A 1 -0.78 42.38 -27.88
CA TYR A 1 -0.67 42.36 -26.40
C TYR A 1 -1.40 41.12 -25.86
N VAL A 2 -0.67 40.02 -25.65
CA VAL A 2 -1.19 38.83 -25.00
C VAL A 2 -1.07 39.05 -23.50
N TYR A 3 -2.19 39.16 -22.83
CA TYR A 3 -2.25 39.25 -21.37
C TYR A 3 -1.74 37.96 -20.75
N PRO A 4 -0.68 37.96 -19.93
CA PRO A 4 -0.14 36.73 -19.32
C PRO A 4 -1.05 36.14 -18.24
N GLY A 5 -2.14 36.83 -17.87
CA GLY A 5 -3.09 36.34 -16.85
C GLY A 5 -4.08 35.27 -17.33
N GLY A 6 -4.40 35.21 -18.61
CA GLY A 6 -5.38 34.24 -19.15
C GLY A 6 -4.82 32.84 -19.33
N ILE A 7 -3.54 32.74 -19.71
CA ILE A 7 -2.86 31.44 -19.92
C ILE A 7 -2.61 30.74 -18.58
N THR A 8 -2.31 31.48 -17.52
CA THR A 8 -2.07 30.92 -16.19
C THR A 8 -3.33 30.34 -15.54
N ALA A 9 -4.50 30.96 -15.76
CA ALA A 9 -5.78 30.47 -15.22
C ALA A 9 -6.23 29.16 -15.92
N THR A 10 -6.13 29.12 -17.25
CA THR A 10 -6.47 27.89 -18.02
C THR A 10 -5.51 26.76 -17.73
N THR A 11 -4.21 27.05 -17.60
CA THR A 11 -3.19 26.06 -17.27
C THR A 11 -3.39 25.52 -15.85
N LYS A 12 -3.71 26.38 -14.87
CA LYS A 12 -4.06 25.93 -13.51
C LYS A 12 -5.31 25.04 -13.49
N SER A 13 -6.32 25.40 -14.24
CA SER A 13 -7.56 24.59 -14.36
C SER A 13 -7.26 23.20 -14.93
N ASN A 14 -6.50 23.13 -16.02
CA ASN A 14 -6.12 21.87 -16.65
C ASN A 14 -5.21 21.02 -15.73
N LEU A 15 -4.28 21.62 -15.02
CA LEU A 15 -3.45 20.94 -14.05
C LEU A 15 -4.28 20.36 -12.90
N ASN A 16 -5.25 21.10 -12.38
CA ASN A 16 -6.13 20.60 -11.32
C ASN A 16 -6.96 19.40 -11.77
N VAL A 17 -7.44 19.41 -13.01
CA VAL A 17 -8.18 18.29 -13.61
C VAL A 17 -7.26 17.07 -13.72
N ILE A 18 -6.04 17.23 -14.22
CA ILE A 18 -5.06 16.14 -14.34
C ILE A 18 -4.72 15.58 -12.97
N ILE A 19 -4.40 16.43 -11.99
CA ILE A 19 -4.10 16.01 -10.62
C ILE A 19 -5.26 15.22 -10.03
N ARG A 20 -6.51 15.65 -10.24
CA ARG A 20 -7.69 14.94 -9.75
C ARG A 20 -7.81 13.55 -10.36
N TYR A 21 -7.63 13.39 -11.67
CA TYR A 21 -7.68 12.08 -12.32
C TYR A 21 -6.54 11.17 -11.87
N VAL A 22 -5.32 11.70 -11.76
CA VAL A 22 -4.17 10.95 -11.28
C VAL A 22 -4.39 10.49 -9.83
N THR A 23 -4.88 11.36 -8.96
CA THR A 23 -5.18 11.01 -7.56
C THR A 23 -6.25 9.92 -7.48
N LEU A 24 -7.31 10.03 -8.29
CA LEU A 24 -8.36 9.04 -8.34
C LEU A 24 -7.84 7.68 -8.84
N PHE A 25 -6.99 7.69 -9.86
CA PHE A 25 -6.34 6.51 -10.40
C PHE A 25 -5.45 5.83 -9.33
N VAL A 26 -4.61 6.60 -8.65
CA VAL A 26 -3.75 6.10 -7.56
C VAL A 26 -4.60 5.51 -6.42
N ALA A 27 -5.70 6.17 -6.05
CA ALA A 27 -6.60 5.68 -5.02
C ALA A 27 -7.24 4.32 -5.39
N VAL A 28 -7.69 4.18 -6.64
CA VAL A 28 -8.25 2.91 -7.14
C VAL A 28 -7.20 1.79 -7.10
N PHE A 29 -5.98 2.06 -7.59
CA PHE A 29 -4.89 1.09 -7.55
C PHE A 29 -4.50 0.72 -6.12
N TRP A 30 -4.50 1.67 -5.20
CA TRP A 30 -4.22 1.41 -3.79
C TRP A 30 -5.28 0.49 -3.16
N VAL A 31 -6.57 0.73 -3.44
CA VAL A 31 -7.68 -0.13 -2.97
C VAL A 31 -7.57 -1.53 -3.56
N MET A 32 -7.24 -1.66 -4.85
CA MET A 32 -7.01 -2.97 -5.47
C MET A 32 -5.85 -3.71 -4.81
N GLY A 33 -4.73 -3.02 -4.57
CA GLY A 33 -3.58 -3.57 -3.86
C GLY A 33 -3.94 -4.05 -2.45
N LEU A 34 -4.76 -3.30 -1.74
CA LEU A 34 -5.24 -3.65 -0.41
C LEU A 34 -6.13 -4.91 -0.44
N ILE A 35 -7.01 -5.03 -1.43
CA ILE A 35 -7.85 -6.23 -1.62
C ILE A 35 -6.98 -7.46 -1.88
N VAL A 36 -5.97 -7.35 -2.75
CA VAL A 36 -5.04 -8.44 -3.05
C VAL A 36 -4.27 -8.84 -1.80
N LEU A 37 -3.75 -7.87 -1.04
CA LEU A 37 -3.07 -8.13 0.23
C LEU A 37 -3.98 -8.86 1.24
N LEU A 38 -5.22 -8.42 1.39
CA LEU A 38 -6.20 -9.08 2.26
C LEU A 38 -6.46 -10.53 1.83
N ALA A 39 -6.57 -10.79 0.52
CA ALA A 39 -6.76 -12.14 0.00
C ALA A 39 -5.54 -13.04 0.29
N VAL A 40 -4.32 -12.54 0.04
CA VAL A 40 -3.07 -13.26 0.29
C VAL A 40 -2.90 -13.56 1.78
N PHE A 41 -3.09 -12.57 2.65
CA PHE A 41 -3.00 -12.78 4.10
C PHE A 41 -4.08 -13.73 4.60
N SER A 42 -5.30 -13.66 4.09
CA SER A 42 -6.38 -14.56 4.44
C SER A 42 -6.06 -16.01 4.05
N SER A 43 -5.49 -16.23 2.86
CA SER A 43 -5.06 -17.54 2.40
C SER A 43 -3.92 -18.09 3.26
N ALA A 44 -2.86 -17.32 3.47
CA ALA A 44 -1.72 -17.71 4.28
C ALA A 44 -2.12 -18.08 5.71
N MET A 45 -3.05 -17.30 6.30
CA MET A 45 -3.56 -17.59 7.64
C MET A 45 -4.41 -18.85 7.69
N ASN A 46 -5.17 -19.13 6.64
CA ASN A 46 -5.98 -20.35 6.58
C ASN A 46 -5.10 -21.61 6.57
N GLU A 47 -3.95 -21.56 5.90
CA GLU A 47 -2.98 -22.65 5.91
C GLU A 47 -2.33 -22.84 7.28
N ARG A 48 -2.08 -21.76 8.02
CA ARG A 48 -1.44 -21.76 9.35
C ARG A 48 -2.40 -21.99 10.52
N LYS A 49 -3.71 -22.12 10.30
CA LYS A 49 -4.71 -22.36 11.37
C LYS A 49 -4.33 -23.51 12.29
N ARG A 50 -3.79 -24.60 11.74
CA ARG A 50 -3.35 -25.77 12.51
C ARG A 50 -2.17 -25.45 13.44
N GLU A 51 -1.21 -24.68 12.97
CA GLU A 51 -0.05 -24.25 13.78
C GLU A 51 -0.51 -23.35 14.93
N PHE A 52 -1.41 -22.40 14.67
CA PHE A 52 -1.97 -21.52 15.69
C PHE A 52 -2.79 -22.27 16.73
N ALA A 53 -3.51 -23.30 16.34
CA ALA A 53 -4.20 -24.18 17.27
C ALA A 53 -3.23 -24.91 18.21
N ALA A 54 -2.10 -25.40 17.69
CA ALA A 54 -1.05 -26.03 18.49
C ALA A 54 -0.42 -25.06 19.50
N TYR A 55 -0.11 -23.81 19.08
CA TYR A 55 0.40 -22.80 20.00
C TYR A 55 -0.60 -22.43 21.10
N ARG A 56 -1.89 -22.46 20.83
CA ARG A 56 -2.93 -22.26 21.83
C ARG A 56 -2.98 -23.37 22.88
N ILE A 57 -2.81 -24.61 22.46
CA ILE A 57 -2.74 -25.78 23.37
C ILE A 57 -1.53 -25.67 24.30
N LEU A 58 -0.42 -25.11 23.81
CA LEU A 58 0.82 -24.84 24.58
C LEU A 58 0.71 -23.62 25.49
N GLY A 59 -0.48 -22.98 25.59
CA GLY A 59 -0.72 -21.85 26.49
C GLY A 59 -0.31 -20.49 25.94
N ALA A 60 -0.05 -20.35 24.64
CA ALA A 60 0.25 -19.06 24.03
C ALA A 60 -0.95 -18.11 24.11
N ASN A 61 -0.71 -16.92 24.68
CA ASN A 61 -1.74 -15.91 24.81
C ASN A 61 -2.10 -15.32 23.41
N ARG A 62 -3.36 -14.99 23.21
CA ARG A 62 -3.87 -14.38 21.97
C ARG A 62 -3.07 -13.15 21.54
N SER A 63 -2.64 -12.34 22.49
CA SER A 63 -1.80 -11.15 22.27
C SER A 63 -0.45 -11.49 21.65
N THR A 64 0.16 -12.59 22.05
CA THR A 64 1.46 -13.05 21.53
C THR A 64 1.35 -13.48 20.07
N LEU A 65 0.27 -14.19 19.71
CA LEU A 65 0.01 -14.63 18.33
C LEU A 65 -0.24 -13.45 17.40
N VAL A 66 -1.07 -12.49 17.82
CA VAL A 66 -1.31 -11.25 17.07
C VAL A 66 0.00 -10.46 16.90
N GLY A 67 0.84 -10.39 17.94
CA GLY A 67 2.15 -9.72 17.88
C GLY A 67 3.10 -10.33 16.84
N ILE A 68 3.13 -11.65 16.70
CA ILE A 68 3.93 -12.35 15.69
C ILE A 68 3.43 -11.99 14.28
N ILE A 69 2.14 -12.06 14.05
CA ILE A 69 1.52 -11.73 12.76
C ILE A 69 1.81 -10.29 12.36
N VAL A 70 1.67 -9.36 13.29
CA VAL A 70 1.94 -7.93 13.04
C VAL A 70 3.40 -7.69 12.68
N LYS A 71 4.36 -8.34 13.36
CA LYS A 71 5.78 -8.23 13.03
C LYS A 71 6.10 -8.81 11.66
N GLU A 72 5.57 -10.00 11.34
CA GLU A 72 5.74 -10.63 10.03
C GLU A 72 5.19 -9.76 8.91
N SER A 73 4.01 -9.19 9.10
CA SER A 73 3.38 -8.30 8.13
C SER A 73 4.12 -6.98 7.94
N ALA A 74 4.68 -6.43 9.01
CA ALA A 74 5.52 -5.24 8.92
C ALA A 74 6.77 -5.50 8.08
N MET A 75 7.40 -6.66 8.26
CA MET A 75 8.56 -7.06 7.45
C MET A 75 8.19 -7.24 5.97
N ILE A 76 7.07 -7.91 5.68
CA ILE A 76 6.57 -8.09 4.31
C ILE A 76 6.24 -6.73 3.68
N GLY A 77 5.57 -5.85 4.43
CA GLY A 77 5.25 -4.50 3.97
C GLY A 77 6.50 -3.65 3.70
N ALA A 78 7.51 -3.76 4.55
CA ALA A 78 8.78 -3.07 4.37
C ALA A 78 9.54 -3.58 3.13
N LEU A 79 9.66 -4.90 2.97
CA LEU A 79 10.30 -5.49 1.79
C LEU A 79 9.55 -5.15 0.50
N GLY A 80 8.22 -5.28 0.50
CA GLY A 80 7.37 -4.88 -0.61
C GLY A 80 7.50 -3.39 -0.95
N GLY A 81 7.58 -2.54 0.07
CA GLY A 81 7.81 -1.11 -0.09
C GLY A 81 9.16 -0.79 -0.75
N VAL A 82 10.25 -1.44 -0.32
CA VAL A 82 11.58 -1.27 -0.92
C VAL A 82 11.58 -1.72 -2.39
N ILE A 83 11.03 -2.89 -2.67
CA ILE A 83 10.95 -3.42 -4.03
C ILE A 83 10.07 -2.52 -4.90
N GLY A 84 8.92 -2.07 -4.39
CA GLY A 84 8.01 -1.17 -5.08
C GLY A 84 8.67 0.17 -5.45
N ILE A 85 9.42 0.76 -4.51
CA ILE A 85 10.19 1.99 -4.76
C ILE A 85 11.27 1.76 -5.81
N ALA A 86 11.99 0.64 -5.75
CA ALA A 86 13.03 0.30 -6.71
C ALA A 86 12.45 0.16 -8.15
N VAL A 87 11.35 -0.58 -8.29
CA VAL A 87 10.65 -0.76 -9.58
C VAL A 87 10.10 0.57 -10.09
N ALA A 88 9.45 1.37 -9.23
CA ALA A 88 8.94 2.68 -9.59
C ALA A 88 10.06 3.63 -10.05
N SER A 89 11.19 3.63 -9.35
CA SER A 89 12.36 4.43 -9.73
C SER A 89 12.91 4.03 -11.10
N LEU A 90 13.04 2.72 -11.35
CA LEU A 90 13.47 2.20 -12.65
C LEU A 90 12.52 2.55 -13.80
N ALA A 91 11.21 2.66 -13.53
CA ALA A 91 10.24 3.07 -14.52
C ALA A 91 10.25 4.59 -14.75
N ILE A 92 10.35 5.39 -13.68
CA ILE A 92 10.24 6.85 -13.77
C ILE A 92 11.50 7.47 -14.38
N PHE A 93 12.71 6.96 -14.08
CA PHE A 93 13.97 7.53 -14.57
C PHE A 93 14.05 7.62 -16.09
N PRO A 94 13.86 6.53 -16.88
CA PRO A 94 13.91 6.63 -18.33
C PRO A 94 12.74 7.44 -18.92
N PHE A 95 11.55 7.40 -18.28
CA PHE A 95 10.39 8.16 -18.74
C PHE A 95 10.57 9.66 -18.56
N SER A 96 11.15 10.09 -17.44
CA SER A 96 11.40 11.51 -17.18
C SER A 96 12.40 12.12 -18.14
N THR A 97 13.43 11.36 -18.56
CA THR A 97 14.42 11.81 -19.54
C THR A 97 13.84 11.87 -20.95
N LEU A 98 12.96 10.96 -21.33
CA LEU A 98 12.28 10.97 -22.63
C LEU A 98 11.27 12.13 -22.73
N ILE A 99 10.45 12.35 -21.74
CA ILE A 99 9.45 13.42 -21.70
C ILE A 99 10.10 14.79 -21.59
N GLY A 100 11.15 14.93 -20.79
CA GLY A 100 11.90 16.18 -20.65
C GLY A 100 12.58 16.61 -21.94
N ARG A 101 13.03 15.66 -22.79
CA ARG A 101 13.62 15.96 -24.10
C ARG A 101 12.59 16.34 -25.17
N GLN A 102 11.39 15.75 -25.14
CA GLN A 102 10.36 16.01 -26.15
C GLN A 102 9.53 17.27 -25.89
N LEU A 103 9.31 17.64 -24.62
CA LEU A 103 8.42 18.74 -24.27
C LEU A 103 9.12 20.07 -24.07
N GLN A 104 10.46 20.14 -24.16
CA GLN A 104 11.25 21.36 -23.93
C GLN A 104 10.78 22.20 -22.70
N LEU A 105 10.21 21.51 -21.71
CA LEU A 105 9.79 22.15 -20.49
C LEU A 105 11.04 22.58 -19.72
N PRO A 106 11.14 23.85 -19.32
CA PRO A 106 12.23 24.28 -18.45
C PRO A 106 12.17 23.41 -17.20
N TYR A 107 13.24 22.73 -16.94
CA TYR A 107 13.50 21.84 -15.82
C TYR A 107 12.73 22.28 -14.58
N LEU A 108 11.70 21.52 -14.22
CA LEU A 108 11.27 21.44 -12.85
C LEU A 108 12.43 20.78 -12.09
N GLN A 109 13.36 21.57 -11.61
CA GLN A 109 14.36 21.11 -10.64
C GLN A 109 13.58 20.61 -9.44
N THR A 110 13.23 19.31 -9.48
CA THR A 110 12.62 18.66 -8.35
C THR A 110 13.66 18.68 -7.25
N ASN A 111 13.44 19.51 -6.27
CA ASN A 111 14.34 19.63 -5.12
C ASN A 111 14.53 18.24 -4.53
N MET A 112 15.77 17.82 -4.36
CA MET A 112 16.14 16.49 -3.88
C MET A 112 15.43 16.14 -2.56
N TRP A 113 15.13 17.14 -1.74
CA TRP A 113 14.33 17.00 -0.53
C TRP A 113 12.89 16.54 -0.79
N ASN A 114 12.25 17.03 -1.85
CA ASN A 114 10.89 16.64 -2.20
C ASN A 114 10.83 15.19 -2.69
N VAL A 115 11.83 14.74 -3.44
CA VAL A 115 11.94 13.32 -3.87
C VAL A 115 12.14 12.42 -2.67
N LEU A 116 13.03 12.78 -1.76
CA LEU A 116 13.31 12.03 -0.53
C LEU A 116 12.07 11.96 0.37
N ALA A 117 11.35 13.07 0.53
CA ALA A 117 10.10 13.13 1.27
C ALA A 117 9.03 12.22 0.63
N LEU A 118 8.91 12.23 -0.70
CA LEU A 118 7.96 11.40 -1.43
C LEU A 118 8.26 9.90 -1.25
N ILE A 119 9.53 9.52 -1.32
CA ILE A 119 9.99 8.14 -1.08
C ILE A 119 9.66 7.73 0.37
N ALA A 120 9.96 8.57 1.35
CA ALA A 120 9.68 8.29 2.75
C ALA A 120 8.17 8.13 3.02
N VAL A 121 7.34 9.02 2.48
CA VAL A 121 5.88 8.94 2.60
C VAL A 121 5.36 7.66 1.95
N SER A 122 5.82 7.32 0.74
CA SER A 122 5.41 6.10 0.04
C SER A 122 5.80 4.85 0.82
N PHE A 123 6.98 4.83 1.43
CA PHE A 123 7.44 3.73 2.27
C PHE A 123 6.57 3.56 3.53
N VAL A 124 6.26 4.66 4.21
CA VAL A 124 5.37 4.64 5.38
C VAL A 124 3.98 4.13 5.00
N PHE A 125 3.44 4.60 3.86
CA PHE A 125 2.16 4.11 3.34
C PHE A 125 2.17 2.61 3.03
N ALA A 126 3.24 2.08 2.44
CA ALA A 126 3.38 0.65 2.17
C ALA A 126 3.36 -0.19 3.45
N VAL A 127 4.12 0.23 4.47
CA VAL A 127 4.15 -0.45 5.78
C VAL A 127 2.78 -0.38 6.48
N LEU A 128 2.14 0.78 6.50
CA LEU A 128 0.82 0.96 7.09
C LEU A 128 -0.24 0.08 6.38
N THR A 129 -0.20 -0.01 5.06
CA THR A 129 -1.12 -0.85 4.28
C THR A 129 -0.94 -2.32 4.64
N GLY A 130 0.31 -2.80 4.76
CA GLY A 130 0.61 -4.16 5.20
C GLY A 130 0.11 -4.45 6.62
N LEU A 131 0.32 -3.51 7.55
CA LEU A 131 -0.18 -3.61 8.93
C LEU A 131 -1.71 -3.65 8.98
N LEU A 132 -2.40 -2.78 8.27
CA LEU A 132 -3.86 -2.75 8.21
C LEU A 132 -4.42 -4.07 7.67
N ALA A 133 -3.85 -4.59 6.59
CA ALA A 133 -4.25 -5.86 5.99
C ALA A 133 -4.08 -7.02 6.97
N SER A 134 -2.98 -7.04 7.73
CA SER A 134 -2.71 -8.11 8.69
C SER A 134 -3.60 -8.05 9.92
N VAL A 135 -3.81 -6.86 10.47
CA VAL A 135 -4.68 -6.67 11.65
C VAL A 135 -6.12 -7.08 11.34
N THR A 136 -6.64 -6.67 10.18
CA THR A 136 -8.00 -7.06 9.77
C THR A 136 -8.13 -8.57 9.60
N THR A 137 -7.12 -9.23 9.06
CA THR A 137 -7.10 -10.69 8.91
C THR A 137 -6.97 -11.39 10.26
N ALA A 138 -6.08 -10.92 11.14
CA ALA A 138 -5.89 -11.46 12.48
C ALA A 138 -7.16 -11.33 13.34
N VAL A 139 -7.86 -10.21 13.25
CA VAL A 139 -9.12 -10.00 13.99
C VAL A 139 -10.22 -10.93 13.47
N LYS A 140 -10.37 -11.11 12.16
CA LYS A 140 -11.34 -12.02 11.58
C LYS A 140 -11.10 -13.47 12.00
N LEU A 141 -9.86 -13.93 12.04
CA LEU A 141 -9.50 -15.30 12.47
C LEU A 141 -9.61 -15.51 13.98
N SER A 142 -9.58 -14.42 14.73
CA SER A 142 -9.73 -14.46 16.18
C SER A 142 -11.19 -14.43 16.61
N ALA A 143 -12.14 -14.14 15.73
CA ALA A 143 -13.57 -14.20 16.03
C ALA A 143 -13.98 -15.65 16.30
N PRO A 144 -14.84 -15.91 17.30
CA PRO A 144 -15.21 -17.26 17.71
C PRO A 144 -16.25 -17.86 16.75
N GLU A 145 -15.85 -18.12 15.50
CA GLU A 145 -16.68 -18.93 14.59
C GLU A 145 -16.65 -20.43 14.92
N THR A 146 -15.85 -20.83 15.90
CA THR A 146 -15.68 -22.23 16.28
C THR A 146 -16.90 -22.81 17.03
N TYR A 147 -17.86 -21.99 17.43
CA TYR A 147 -19.05 -22.48 18.14
C TYR A 147 -20.22 -22.88 17.23
N LEU A 148 -20.24 -22.44 15.98
CA LEU A 148 -21.36 -22.75 15.09
C LEU A 148 -21.17 -24.05 14.29
N THR A 149 -19.94 -24.42 13.98
CA THR A 149 -19.64 -25.65 13.22
C THR A 149 -19.73 -26.93 14.05
N LEU A 150 -19.70 -26.84 15.37
CA LEU A 150 -19.93 -28.00 16.25
C LEU A 150 -21.43 -28.27 16.53
N ARG A 151 -22.30 -27.31 16.15
CA ARG A 151 -23.75 -27.45 16.39
C ARG A 151 -24.52 -27.99 15.16
N GLU A 152 -23.88 -27.95 13.98
CA GLU A 152 -24.48 -28.53 12.74
C GLU A 152 -24.04 -29.95 12.45
N GLY A 153 -23.34 -30.61 13.35
CA GLY A 153 -22.85 -31.97 13.24
C GLY A 153 -23.54 -33.01 14.14
N GLU A 154 -24.72 -32.69 14.74
CA GLU A 154 -25.59 -33.65 15.40
C GLU A 154 -26.90 -33.78 14.68
#